data_ec6880a53df752d282005dfde539c1e9
#
_entry.id   ec6880a53df752d282005dfde539c1e9
#
_cell.length_a   1.000
_cell.length_b   1.000
_cell.length_c   1.000
_cell.angle_alpha   90.00
_cell.angle_beta   90.00
_cell.angle_gamma   90.00
#
_symmetry.space_group_name_H-M   'P 1'
#
loop_
_entity.id
_entity.type
_entity.pdbx_description
1 polymer ?
#
loop_
_entity_poly.entity_id
_entity_poly.type
_entity_poly.pdbx_seq_one_letter_code
_entity_poly.pdbx_strand_id
1 'polypeptide(L)'
;MEGMISFGNKRNYENFKKQIPSPVLPLFDSIREFCFSLGDKVIEDVRMHRIVFCKSMTFRWFVDVEPGTEWVIIKIQKSRKEPIQIIEIKKEQGISEFSQIIKDAFEEIH
;
A
#
# COMPACT_ATOMS: atom_id res chain seq x y z
N MET A 1 4.18 -25.52 -2.90
CA MET A 1 3.82 -25.09 -2.83
C MET A 1 3.87 -24.66 -2.51
N GLU A 2 3.93 -24.51 -2.74
CA GLU A 2 3.77 -23.89 -2.64
C GLU A 2 3.46 -23.63 -1.89
N GLY A 3 3.48 -23.53 -1.57
CA GLY A 3 2.96 -23.18 -1.12
C GLY A 3 2.69 -22.99 -0.17
N MET A 4 2.82 -23.07 -0.19
CA MET A 4 2.40 -22.78 0.42
C MET A 4 1.91 -22.37 1.19
N ILE A 5 1.95 -22.26 1.22
CA ILE A 5 1.47 -21.74 1.91
C ILE A 5 0.56 -21.02 1.86
N SER A 6 0.23 -21.02 1.77
CA SER A 6 -0.55 -20.36 1.37
C SER A 6 -1.57 -20.16 1.86
N PHE A 7 -1.76 -20.09 2.24
CA PHE A 7 -2.83 -19.60 2.58
C PHE A 7 -3.79 -19.45 1.54
N GLY A 8 -3.91 -20.33 0.77
CA GLY A 8 -4.89 -20.42 -0.10
C GLY A 8 -5.15 -19.33 -1.02
N ASN A 9 -5.19 -18.20 -0.70
CA ASN A 9 -5.50 -17.25 -1.52
C ASN A 9 -4.40 -16.56 -1.93
N LYS A 10 -3.62 -16.90 -2.65
CA LYS A 10 -2.53 -16.33 -3.22
C LYS A 10 -2.86 -15.23 -4.11
N ARG A 11 -3.46 -14.21 -3.61
CA ARG A 11 -3.75 -13.01 -4.36
C ARG A 11 -2.44 -12.36 -4.75
N ASN A 12 -2.33 -11.92 -5.99
CA ASN A 12 -1.16 -11.19 -6.45
C ASN A 12 -1.58 -9.89 -7.10
N TYR A 13 -0.64 -8.99 -7.32
CA TYR A 13 -0.93 -7.67 -7.85
C TYR A 13 -1.51 -7.74 -9.26
N GLU A 14 -1.04 -8.68 -10.08
CA GLU A 14 -1.54 -8.77 -11.46
C GLU A 14 -3.05 -9.02 -11.49
N ASN A 15 -3.55 -9.83 -10.58
CA ASN A 15 -4.98 -10.07 -10.48
C ASN A 15 -5.71 -8.89 -9.84
N PHE A 16 -5.12 -8.31 -8.80
CA PHE A 16 -5.71 -7.16 -8.14
C PHE A 16 -5.82 -5.97 -9.09
N LYS A 17 -4.83 -5.80 -9.94
CA LYS A 17 -4.77 -4.69 -10.89
C LYS A 17 -6.00 -4.64 -11.77
N LYS A 18 -6.59 -5.77 -12.08
CA LYS A 18 -7.79 -5.84 -12.90
C LYS A 18 -8.99 -5.18 -12.25
N GLN A 19 -8.96 -5.02 -10.93
CA GLN A 19 -10.05 -4.39 -10.21
C GLN A 19 -9.83 -2.90 -10.05
N ILE A 20 -8.64 -2.38 -10.35
CA ILE A 20 -8.35 -0.97 -10.14
C ILE A 20 -8.97 -0.18 -11.28
N PRO A 21 -9.85 0.80 -10.98
CA PRO A 21 -10.42 1.63 -12.04
C PRO A 21 -9.32 2.33 -12.84
N SER A 22 -9.46 2.34 -14.14
CA SER A 22 -8.41 2.89 -15.00
C SER A 22 -8.02 4.34 -14.69
N PRO A 23 -8.93 5.22 -14.28
CA PRO A 23 -8.52 6.60 -13.97
C PRO A 23 -7.52 6.71 -12.83
N VAL A 24 -7.53 5.77 -11.88
CA VAL A 24 -6.63 5.83 -10.73
C VAL A 24 -5.48 4.84 -10.81
N LEU A 25 -5.42 4.03 -11.85
CA LEU A 25 -4.36 3.03 -11.98
C LEU A 25 -2.95 3.64 -11.98
N PRO A 26 -2.69 4.74 -12.74
CA PRO A 26 -1.35 5.32 -12.69
C PRO A 26 -0.95 5.80 -11.29
N LEU A 27 -1.89 6.38 -10.56
CA LEU A 27 -1.62 6.84 -9.20
C LEU A 27 -1.35 5.65 -8.29
N PHE A 28 -2.17 4.60 -8.41
CA PHE A 28 -2.00 3.40 -7.59
C PHE A 28 -0.64 2.76 -7.85
N ASP A 29 -0.24 2.64 -9.11
CA ASP A 29 1.06 2.08 -9.46
C ASP A 29 2.20 2.94 -8.91
N SER A 30 2.05 4.26 -8.93
CA SER A 30 3.06 5.17 -8.39
C SER A 30 3.24 4.96 -6.88
N ILE A 31 2.14 4.78 -6.17
CA ILE A 31 2.18 4.54 -4.72
C ILE A 31 2.88 3.21 -4.45
N ARG A 32 2.52 2.19 -5.22
CA ARG A 32 3.10 0.87 -5.07
C ARG A 32 4.62 0.90 -5.30
N GLU A 33 5.04 1.54 -6.38
CA GLU A 33 6.46 1.64 -6.69
C GLU A 33 7.22 2.41 -5.62
N PHE A 34 6.61 3.47 -5.11
CA PHE A 34 7.24 4.26 -4.07
C PHE A 34 7.43 3.42 -2.80
N CYS A 35 6.41 2.66 -2.40
CA CYS A 35 6.51 1.83 -1.20
C CYS A 35 7.63 0.81 -1.34
N PHE A 36 7.74 0.16 -2.50
CA PHE A 36 8.81 -0.80 -2.71
C PHE A 36 10.20 -0.14 -2.72
N SER A 37 10.27 1.12 -3.13
CA SER A 37 11.55 1.82 -3.19
C SER A 37 12.10 2.14 -1.81
N LEU A 38 11.29 2.07 -0.77
CA LEU A 38 11.71 2.45 0.57
C LEU A 38 12.60 1.42 1.25
N GLY A 39 12.54 0.17 0.85
CA GLY A 39 13.39 -0.83 1.45
C GLY A 39 13.31 -2.16 0.73
N ASP A 40 14.37 -2.95 0.84
CA ASP A 40 14.47 -4.24 0.15
C ASP A 40 13.56 -5.30 0.72
N LYS A 41 13.09 -5.11 1.94
CA LYS A 41 12.30 -6.13 2.63
C LYS A 41 10.82 -5.80 2.69
N VAL A 42 10.40 -4.76 2.00
CA VAL A 42 8.99 -4.38 1.97
C VAL A 42 8.17 -5.53 1.40
N ILE A 43 7.08 -5.83 2.07
CA ILE A 43 6.18 -6.89 1.66
C ILE A 43 4.85 -6.31 1.23
N GLU A 44 4.36 -6.79 0.10
CA GLU A 44 3.07 -6.41 -0.42
C GLU A 44 2.07 -7.51 -0.07
N ASP A 45 1.09 -7.17 0.74
CA ASP A 45 0.05 -8.11 1.14
C ASP A 45 -1.23 -7.75 0.40
N VAL A 46 -1.53 -8.48 -0.65
CA VAL A 46 -2.68 -8.21 -1.51
C VAL A 46 -3.94 -8.81 -0.87
N ARG A 47 -4.89 -7.94 -0.55
CA ARG A 47 -6.17 -8.35 0.03
C ARG A 47 -7.27 -8.21 -1.01
N MET A 48 -8.49 -8.56 -0.63
CA MET A 48 -9.59 -8.57 -1.60
C MET A 48 -9.84 -7.19 -2.20
N HIS A 49 -9.85 -6.15 -1.38
CA HIS A 49 -10.19 -4.80 -1.84
C HIS A 49 -9.10 -3.76 -1.65
N ARG A 50 -7.95 -4.16 -1.13
CA ARG A 50 -6.87 -3.22 -0.85
C ARG A 50 -5.53 -3.96 -0.79
N ILE A 51 -4.47 -3.20 -0.80
CA ILE A 51 -3.12 -3.74 -0.66
C ILE A 51 -2.47 -3.09 0.55
N VAL A 52 -1.86 -3.91 1.39
CA VAL A 52 -1.20 -3.45 2.60
C VAL A 52 0.29 -3.65 2.43
N PHE A 53 1.08 -2.63 2.76
CA PHE A 53 2.52 -2.71 2.68
C PHE A 53 3.12 -2.74 4.08
N CYS A 54 3.98 -3.73 4.32
CA CYS A 54 4.69 -3.90 5.59
C CYS A 54 6.17 -3.62 5.38
N LYS A 55 6.82 -3.09 6.41
CA LYS A 55 8.23 -2.78 6.32
C LYS A 55 9.07 -4.04 6.11
N SER A 56 8.67 -5.13 6.75
CA SER A 56 9.28 -6.44 6.55
C SER A 56 8.33 -7.48 7.13
N MET A 57 8.72 -8.76 7.09
CA MET A 57 7.89 -9.83 7.63
C MET A 57 7.65 -9.70 9.13
N THR A 58 8.58 -9.07 9.83
CA THR A 58 8.47 -8.96 11.29
C THR A 58 7.90 -7.63 11.74
N PHE A 59 7.74 -6.67 10.82
CA PHE A 59 7.26 -5.35 11.17
C PHE A 59 5.81 -5.17 10.76
N ARG A 60 5.16 -4.22 11.39
CA ARG A 60 3.78 -3.93 11.09
C ARG A 60 3.63 -3.25 9.76
N TRP A 61 2.41 -3.20 9.29
CA TRP A 61 2.11 -2.46 8.06
C TRP A 61 2.29 -0.95 8.33
N PHE A 62 2.73 -0.23 7.31
CA PHE A 62 2.86 1.22 7.39
C PHE A 62 1.90 1.93 6.45
N VAL A 63 1.44 1.28 5.40
CA VAL A 63 0.51 1.86 4.44
C VAL A 63 -0.50 0.82 3.99
N ASP A 64 -1.76 1.23 3.90
CA ASP A 64 -2.86 0.42 3.40
C ASP A 64 -3.48 1.24 2.28
N VAL A 65 -3.56 0.71 1.06
CA VAL A 65 -3.97 1.45 -0.12
C VAL A 65 -5.22 0.84 -0.72
N GLU A 66 -6.27 1.62 -0.82
CA GLU A 66 -7.54 1.14 -1.37
C GLU A 66 -7.95 2.01 -2.56
N PRO A 67 -8.16 1.45 -3.76
CA PRO A 67 -8.54 2.26 -4.92
C PRO A 67 -10.03 2.59 -4.90
N GLY A 68 -10.35 3.84 -5.23
CA GLY A 68 -11.71 4.25 -5.51
C GLY A 68 -11.87 4.46 -7.01
N THR A 69 -12.95 5.11 -7.43
CA THR A 69 -13.19 5.34 -8.85
C THR A 69 -12.38 6.50 -9.41
N GLU A 70 -12.18 7.55 -8.61
CA GLU A 70 -11.41 8.72 -9.03
C GLU A 70 -10.45 9.18 -7.95
N TRP A 71 -10.23 8.35 -6.94
CA TRP A 71 -9.34 8.67 -5.84
C TRP A 71 -8.74 7.38 -5.30
N VAL A 72 -7.72 7.52 -4.48
CA VAL A 72 -7.14 6.39 -3.76
C VAL A 72 -7.12 6.77 -2.29
N ILE A 73 -7.55 5.88 -1.43
CA ILE A 73 -7.52 6.12 0.02
C ILE A 73 -6.29 5.43 0.59
N ILE A 74 -5.48 6.19 1.31
CA ILE A 74 -4.30 5.65 1.96
C ILE A 74 -4.49 5.75 3.46
N LYS A 75 -4.26 4.65 4.15
CA LYS A 75 -4.21 4.65 5.62
C LYS A 75 -2.76 4.49 6.01
N ILE A 76 -2.30 5.33 6.92
CA ILE A 76 -0.90 5.37 7.30
C ILE A 76 -0.77 5.11 8.80
N GLN A 77 0.12 4.18 9.16
CA GLN A 77 0.39 3.85 10.53
C GLN A 77 1.86 4.10 10.85
N LYS A 78 2.13 5.00 11.80
CA LYS A 78 3.49 5.27 12.22
C LYS A 78 3.88 4.46 13.45
N SER A 79 2.93 4.21 14.34
CA SER A 79 3.19 3.42 15.52
C SER A 79 1.88 2.92 16.09
N ARG A 80 1.95 2.00 17.05
CA ARG A 80 0.75 1.50 17.72
C ARG A 80 0.03 2.58 18.51
N LYS A 81 0.79 3.58 18.97
CA LYS A 81 0.24 4.57 19.89
C LYS A 81 -0.41 5.73 19.19
N GLU A 82 -0.10 5.93 17.93
CA GLU A 82 -0.65 7.05 17.19
C GLU A 82 -1.86 6.64 16.38
N PRO A 83 -2.85 7.51 16.24
CA PRO A 83 -4.01 7.19 15.41
C PRO A 83 -3.59 6.96 13.97
N ILE A 84 -4.34 6.09 13.30
CA ILE A 84 -4.13 5.86 11.87
C ILE A 84 -4.56 7.10 11.13
N GLN A 85 -3.69 7.58 10.24
CA GLN A 85 -3.99 8.74 9.43
C GLN A 85 -4.61 8.27 8.12
N ILE A 86 -5.73 8.86 7.73
CA ILE A 86 -6.43 8.50 6.50
C ILE A 86 -6.35 9.66 5.54
N ILE A 87 -5.85 9.43 4.33
CA ILE A 87 -5.68 10.46 3.33
C ILE A 87 -6.35 10.01 2.03
N GLU A 88 -7.14 10.91 1.43
CA GLU A 88 -7.73 10.65 0.14
C GLU A 88 -6.91 11.40 -0.89
N ILE A 89 -6.37 10.70 -1.88
CA ILE A 89 -5.59 11.30 -2.95
C ILE A 89 -6.39 11.21 -4.22
N LYS A 90 -6.67 12.35 -4.83
CA LYS A 90 -7.45 12.38 -6.05
C LYS A 90 -6.56 12.02 -7.23
N LYS A 91 -7.17 11.52 -8.30
CA LYS A 91 -6.42 11.05 -9.47
C LYS A 91 -5.54 12.11 -10.10
N GLU A 92 -5.87 13.37 -9.92
CA GLU A 92 -5.09 14.47 -10.50
C GLU A 92 -3.87 14.83 -9.67
N GLN A 93 -3.80 14.36 -8.43
CA GLN A 93 -2.70 14.68 -7.53
C GLN A 93 -1.59 13.66 -7.72
N GLY A 94 -0.36 14.09 -7.60
CA GLY A 94 0.76 13.16 -7.69
C GLY A 94 1.12 12.63 -6.32
N ILE A 95 1.91 11.55 -6.31
CA ILE A 95 2.38 10.96 -5.07
C ILE A 95 3.34 11.89 -4.34
N SER A 96 3.97 12.83 -5.05
CA SER A 96 5.00 13.68 -4.45
C SER A 96 4.51 14.47 -3.24
N GLU A 97 3.23 14.82 -3.21
CA GLU A 97 2.70 15.56 -2.08
C GLU A 97 2.58 14.71 -0.83
N PHE A 98 2.58 13.39 -0.99
CA PHE A 98 2.34 12.47 0.11
C PHE A 98 3.52 11.55 0.39
N SER A 99 4.54 11.62 -0.45
CA SER A 99 5.69 10.72 -0.33
C SER A 99 6.41 10.86 1.01
N GLN A 100 6.53 12.08 1.51
CA GLN A 100 7.23 12.29 2.78
C GLN A 100 6.46 11.66 3.94
N ILE A 101 5.14 11.75 3.93
CA ILE A 101 4.32 11.15 4.98
C ILE A 101 4.48 9.64 4.99
N ILE A 102 4.47 9.04 3.79
CA ILE A 102 4.64 7.59 3.66
C ILE A 102 6.05 7.17 4.12
N LYS A 103 7.05 7.93 3.71
CA LYS A 103 8.43 7.62 4.08
C LYS A 103 8.62 7.72 5.59
N ASP A 104 8.04 8.75 6.22
CA ASP A 104 8.14 8.92 7.67
C ASP A 104 7.50 7.74 8.38
N ALA A 105 6.34 7.28 7.90
CA ALA A 105 5.68 6.13 8.50
C ALA A 105 6.55 4.89 8.37
N PHE A 106 7.15 4.68 7.21
CA PHE A 106 8.04 3.54 6.99
C PHE A 106 9.22 3.56 7.98
N GLU A 107 9.80 4.74 8.20
CA GLU A 107 10.95 4.86 9.08
C GLU A 107 10.61 4.68 10.55
N GLU A 108 9.41 5.08 10.94
CA GLU A 108 9.00 5.02 12.34
C GLU A 108 8.34 3.73 12.77
N ILE A 109 7.77 2.97 11.86
CA ILE A 109 7.04 1.76 12.23
C ILE A 109 8.00 0.66 12.71
N HIS A 110 7.59 -0.10 13.69
CA HIS A 110 8.41 -1.19 14.25
C HIS A 110 7.67 -2.50 14.25
#